data_b8d9c853c1a2199dd439947b76c38055
#
_entry.id   b8d9c853c1a2199dd439947b76c38055
#
_cell.length_a   1.000
_cell.length_b   1.000
_cell.length_c   1.000
_cell.angle_alpha   90.00
_cell.angle_beta   90.00
_cell.angle_gamma   90.00
#
_symmetry.space_group_name_H-M   'P 1'
#
loop_
_entity.id
_entity.type
_entity.pdbx_description
1 polymer ?
#
loop_
_entity_poly.entity_id
_entity_poly.type
_entity_poly.pdbx_seq_one_letter_code
_entity_poly.pdbx_strand_id
1 'polypeptide(L)'
;MAAAALDRALALNPNAALAWLARGNIHASRNQPEAAIEALERARRLSPFDPHAFFYAVSIAIAHLAARRFEQAIEWADRALHDQPRTVTAMRVKVVAFAHLGRLDAARAELSRMLAIDPKLTIAGYRGYAHFMAPEVLELFVTGLRLAGLPEG
;
A
#
# COMPACT_ATOMS: atom_id res chain seq x y z
N MET A 1 15.04 15.43 2.99
CA MET A 1 14.29 16.71 2.80
C MET A 1 12.83 16.58 3.23
N ALA A 2 12.05 15.68 2.65
CA ALA A 2 10.63 15.49 3.02
C ALA A 2 10.43 15.11 4.49
N ALA A 3 11.26 14.22 5.05
CA ALA A 3 11.17 13.80 6.44
C ALA A 3 11.38 14.97 7.41
N ALA A 4 12.36 15.85 7.15
CA ALA A 4 12.62 17.03 8.00
C ALA A 4 11.47 18.05 7.95
N ALA A 5 10.84 18.22 6.78
CA ALA A 5 9.66 19.08 6.66
C ALA A 5 8.46 18.51 7.43
N LEU A 6 8.27 17.20 7.40
CA LEU A 6 7.21 16.52 8.19
C LEU A 6 7.49 16.61 9.69
N ASP A 7 8.73 16.48 10.12
CA ASP A 7 9.10 16.62 11.53
C ASP A 7 8.74 18.02 12.04
N ARG A 8 9.03 19.04 11.25
CA ARG A 8 8.64 20.43 11.59
C ARG A 8 7.13 20.62 11.59
N ALA A 9 6.43 20.07 10.61
CA ALA A 9 4.97 20.15 10.54
C ALA A 9 4.32 19.52 11.78
N LEU A 10 4.80 18.36 12.20
CA LEU A 10 4.29 17.65 13.38
C LEU A 10 4.69 18.31 14.69
N ALA A 11 5.85 18.99 14.74
CA ALA A 11 6.24 19.80 15.88
C ALA A 11 5.31 21.01 16.08
N LEU A 12 4.86 21.62 14.97
CA LEU A 12 3.92 22.73 15.00
C LEU A 12 2.47 22.29 15.23
N ASN A 13 2.07 21.16 14.66
CA ASN A 13 0.73 20.58 14.84
C ASN A 13 0.82 19.05 14.94
N PRO A 14 0.96 18.48 16.16
CA PRO A 14 1.01 17.03 16.37
C PRO A 14 -0.31 16.31 16.05
N ASN A 15 -1.40 17.06 15.79
CA ASN A 15 -2.71 16.52 15.43
C ASN A 15 -2.98 16.58 13.92
N ALA A 16 -1.99 16.86 13.09
CA ALA A 16 -2.13 16.91 11.64
C ALA A 16 -2.19 15.49 11.06
N ALA A 17 -3.40 14.95 10.87
CA ALA A 17 -3.63 13.59 10.37
C ALA A 17 -2.90 13.32 9.04
N LEU A 18 -2.96 14.25 8.10
CA LEU A 18 -2.28 14.10 6.80
C LEU A 18 -0.76 14.04 6.93
N ALA A 19 -0.17 14.75 7.91
CA ALA A 19 1.27 14.67 8.16
C ALA A 19 1.66 13.29 8.73
N TRP A 20 0.83 12.71 9.59
CA TRP A 20 1.03 11.35 10.08
C TRP A 20 0.87 10.32 8.97
N LEU A 21 -0.11 10.51 8.06
CA LEU A 21 -0.28 9.67 6.88
C LEU A 21 0.97 9.70 6.00
N ALA A 22 1.47 10.89 5.69
CA ALA A 22 2.69 11.05 4.88
C ALA A 22 3.90 10.40 5.56
N ARG A 23 4.05 10.57 6.87
CA ARG A 23 5.12 9.92 7.64
C ARG A 23 5.04 8.39 7.55
N GLY A 24 3.84 7.84 7.72
CA GLY A 24 3.60 6.40 7.60
C GLY A 24 3.97 5.86 6.22
N ASN A 25 3.59 6.55 5.17
CA ASN A 25 3.92 6.17 3.80
C ASN A 25 5.44 6.20 3.53
N ILE A 26 6.15 7.20 4.07
CA ILE A 26 7.62 7.27 3.97
C ILE A 26 8.26 6.07 4.69
N HIS A 27 7.82 5.75 5.90
CA HIS A 27 8.33 4.59 6.63
C HIS A 27 8.07 3.28 5.89
N ALA A 28 6.86 3.09 5.34
CA ALA A 28 6.52 1.90 4.57
C ALA A 28 7.42 1.74 3.34
N SER A 29 7.65 2.82 2.60
CA SER A 29 8.52 2.80 1.41
C SER A 29 9.99 2.52 1.74
N ARG A 30 10.41 2.80 2.95
CA ARG A 30 11.79 2.57 3.44
C ARG A 30 11.97 1.21 4.15
N ASN A 31 11.00 0.33 4.02
CA ASN A 31 11.01 -0.97 4.71
C ASN A 31 11.09 -0.84 6.24
N GLN A 32 10.31 0.09 6.77
CA GLN A 32 10.18 0.34 8.22
C GLN A 32 8.70 0.14 8.63
N PRO A 33 8.19 -1.11 8.54
CA PRO A 33 6.76 -1.35 8.64
C PRO A 33 6.16 -1.06 10.01
N GLU A 34 6.90 -1.29 11.09
CA GLU A 34 6.38 -1.04 12.45
C GLU A 34 6.18 0.47 12.68
N ALA A 35 7.16 1.29 12.32
CA ALA A 35 7.05 2.74 12.38
C ALA A 35 5.95 3.26 11.47
N ALA A 36 5.78 2.65 10.29
CA ALA A 36 4.71 2.97 9.37
C ALA A 36 3.34 2.72 9.98
N ILE A 37 3.11 1.55 10.53
CA ILE A 37 1.83 1.16 11.14
C ILE A 37 1.49 2.08 12.31
N GLU A 38 2.45 2.38 13.18
CA GLU A 38 2.25 3.30 14.30
C GLU A 38 1.79 4.69 13.83
N ALA A 39 2.49 5.26 12.84
CA ALA A 39 2.15 6.57 12.29
C ALA A 39 0.77 6.57 11.62
N LEU A 40 0.46 5.53 10.85
CA LEU A 40 -0.81 5.41 10.12
C LEU A 40 -2.00 5.18 11.06
N GLU A 41 -1.82 4.39 12.11
CA GLU A 41 -2.86 4.22 13.14
C GLU A 41 -3.13 5.53 13.88
N ARG A 42 -2.09 6.32 14.15
CA ARG A 42 -2.26 7.65 14.73
C ARG A 42 -3.02 8.56 13.78
N ALA A 43 -2.66 8.58 12.50
CA ALA A 43 -3.38 9.36 11.48
C ALA A 43 -4.88 9.00 11.47
N ARG A 44 -5.19 7.72 11.46
CA ARG A 44 -6.57 7.21 11.44
C ARG A 44 -7.36 7.64 12.67
N ARG A 45 -6.75 7.55 13.85
CA ARG A 45 -7.39 7.97 15.11
C ARG A 45 -7.65 9.47 15.18
N LEU A 46 -6.81 10.28 14.55
CA LEU A 46 -6.98 11.74 14.51
C LEU A 46 -8.10 12.18 13.56
N SER A 47 -8.49 11.34 12.63
CA SER A 47 -9.50 11.67 11.63
C SER A 47 -10.47 10.49 11.39
N PRO A 48 -11.24 10.06 12.41
CA PRO A 48 -12.02 8.83 12.35
C PRO A 48 -13.20 8.87 11.37
N PHE A 49 -13.67 10.08 11.00
CA PHE A 49 -14.81 10.27 10.09
C PHE A 49 -14.39 10.92 8.76
N ASP A 50 -13.10 10.82 8.41
CA ASP A 50 -12.59 11.37 7.16
C ASP A 50 -13.24 10.67 5.97
N PRO A 51 -13.86 11.40 5.00
CA PRO A 51 -14.35 10.80 3.77
C PRO A 51 -13.28 10.07 2.95
N HIS A 52 -12.01 10.38 3.20
CA HIS A 52 -10.86 9.75 2.55
C HIS A 52 -10.23 8.64 3.42
N ALA A 53 -11.00 8.06 4.34
CA ALA A 53 -10.52 7.01 5.25
C ALA A 53 -9.92 5.80 4.51
N PHE A 54 -10.34 5.54 3.26
CA PHE A 54 -9.78 4.47 2.44
C PHE A 54 -8.28 4.66 2.16
N PHE A 55 -7.78 5.90 2.13
CA PHE A 55 -6.33 6.16 2.00
C PHE A 55 -5.55 5.63 3.20
N TYR A 56 -6.06 5.81 4.42
CA TYR A 56 -5.41 5.26 5.61
C TYR A 56 -5.40 3.72 5.54
N ALA A 57 -6.51 3.13 5.13
CA ALA A 57 -6.63 1.68 4.99
C ALA A 57 -5.66 1.12 3.94
N VAL A 58 -5.53 1.76 2.77
CA VAL A 58 -4.56 1.37 1.73
C VAL A 58 -3.14 1.46 2.27
N SER A 59 -2.79 2.55 2.92
CA SER A 59 -1.45 2.76 3.46
C SER A 59 -1.09 1.72 4.53
N ILE A 60 -2.04 1.40 5.41
CA ILE A 60 -1.86 0.34 6.43
C ILE A 60 -1.71 -1.03 5.76
N ALA A 61 -2.48 -1.30 4.71
CA ALA A 61 -2.35 -2.54 3.94
C ALA A 61 -0.95 -2.68 3.33
N ILE A 62 -0.40 -1.62 2.75
CA ILE A 62 0.96 -1.59 2.21
C ILE A 62 1.99 -1.85 3.31
N ALA A 63 1.83 -1.22 4.48
CA ALA A 63 2.74 -1.41 5.60
C ALA A 63 2.74 -2.86 6.11
N HIS A 64 1.57 -3.48 6.23
CA HIS A 64 1.47 -4.90 6.57
C HIS A 64 2.09 -5.79 5.50
N LEU A 65 1.90 -5.45 4.21
CA LEU A 65 2.53 -6.19 3.12
C LEU A 65 4.05 -6.12 3.21
N ALA A 66 4.61 -4.95 3.46
CA ALA A 66 6.05 -4.78 3.67
C ALA A 66 6.57 -5.57 4.88
N ALA A 67 5.75 -5.73 5.91
CA ALA A 67 6.05 -6.55 7.09
C ALA A 67 5.85 -8.06 6.82
N ARG A 68 5.44 -8.45 5.63
CA ARG A 68 5.07 -9.83 5.23
C ARG A 68 3.90 -10.39 6.05
N ARG A 69 3.04 -9.52 6.56
CA ARG A 69 1.78 -9.88 7.22
C ARG A 69 0.66 -9.90 6.17
N PHE A 70 0.67 -10.91 5.32
CA PHE A 70 -0.15 -10.96 4.11
C PHE A 70 -1.65 -11.04 4.42
N GLU A 71 -2.06 -11.76 5.44
CA GLU A 71 -3.48 -11.84 5.83
C GLU A 71 -4.00 -10.47 6.28
N GLN A 72 -3.26 -9.78 7.14
CA GLN A 72 -3.63 -8.43 7.58
C GLN A 72 -3.63 -7.43 6.42
N ALA A 73 -2.68 -7.55 5.50
CA ALA A 73 -2.64 -6.72 4.30
C ALA A 73 -3.92 -6.89 3.47
N ILE A 74 -4.41 -8.12 3.30
CA ILE A 74 -5.65 -8.41 2.59
C ILE A 74 -6.85 -7.79 3.32
N GLU A 75 -6.94 -7.96 4.63
CA GLU A 75 -8.04 -7.40 5.42
C GLU A 75 -8.14 -5.88 5.28
N TRP A 76 -7.01 -5.17 5.36
CA TRP A 76 -6.99 -3.71 5.23
C TRP A 76 -7.27 -3.27 3.79
N ALA A 77 -6.78 -4.01 2.79
CA ALA A 77 -7.10 -3.76 1.39
C ALA A 77 -8.61 -3.94 1.12
N ASP A 78 -9.22 -4.96 1.72
CA ASP A 78 -10.66 -5.18 1.60
C ASP A 78 -11.48 -4.04 2.21
N ARG A 79 -11.07 -3.50 3.35
CA ARG A 79 -11.68 -2.30 3.93
C ARG A 79 -11.62 -1.12 2.98
N ALA A 80 -10.46 -0.88 2.36
CA ALA A 80 -10.31 0.20 1.39
C ALA A 80 -11.22 0.00 0.17
N LEU A 81 -11.31 -1.23 -0.33
CA LEU A 81 -12.16 -1.58 -1.47
C LEU A 81 -13.65 -1.55 -1.16
N HIS A 82 -14.03 -1.76 0.11
CA HIS A 82 -15.41 -1.56 0.55
C HIS A 82 -15.83 -0.10 0.37
N ASP A 83 -14.96 0.85 0.74
CA ASP A 83 -15.24 2.27 0.64
C ASP A 83 -15.06 2.79 -0.78
N GLN A 84 -14.04 2.30 -1.50
CA GLN A 84 -13.70 2.72 -2.86
C GLN A 84 -13.39 1.49 -3.73
N PRO A 85 -14.39 0.87 -4.37
CA PRO A 85 -14.24 -0.43 -5.05
C PRO A 85 -13.29 -0.43 -6.24
N ARG A 86 -12.90 0.73 -6.77
CA ARG A 86 -12.02 0.84 -7.94
C ARG A 86 -10.58 1.24 -7.56
N THR A 87 -10.21 1.10 -6.31
CA THR A 87 -8.86 1.45 -5.83
C THR A 87 -7.83 0.42 -6.31
N VAL A 88 -7.15 0.72 -7.42
CA VAL A 88 -6.15 -0.17 -8.04
C VAL A 88 -5.02 -0.51 -7.07
N THR A 89 -4.59 0.44 -6.25
CA THR A 89 -3.52 0.20 -5.26
C THR A 89 -3.92 -0.87 -4.24
N ALA A 90 -5.16 -0.84 -3.76
CA ALA A 90 -5.65 -1.88 -2.83
C ALA A 90 -5.75 -3.25 -3.51
N MET A 91 -6.20 -3.29 -4.76
CA MET A 91 -6.21 -4.53 -5.55
C MET A 91 -4.79 -5.07 -5.73
N ARG A 92 -3.82 -4.21 -6.01
CA ARG A 92 -2.41 -4.60 -6.13
C ARG A 92 -1.87 -5.24 -4.86
N VAL A 93 -2.18 -4.66 -3.70
CA VAL A 93 -1.82 -5.25 -2.40
C VAL A 93 -2.38 -6.66 -2.27
N LYS A 94 -3.65 -6.87 -2.62
CA LYS A 94 -4.28 -8.18 -2.57
C LYS A 94 -3.63 -9.18 -3.54
N VAL A 95 -3.34 -8.76 -4.77
CA VAL A 95 -2.64 -9.61 -5.75
C VAL A 95 -1.32 -10.11 -5.18
N VAL A 96 -0.51 -9.19 -4.66
CA VAL A 96 0.80 -9.51 -4.10
C VAL A 96 0.68 -10.42 -2.88
N ALA A 97 -0.21 -10.08 -1.95
CA ALA A 97 -0.43 -10.87 -0.73
C ALA A 97 -0.90 -12.30 -1.04
N PHE A 98 -1.89 -12.45 -1.89
CA PHE A 98 -2.36 -13.77 -2.33
C PHE A 98 -1.26 -14.59 -3.00
N ALA A 99 -0.48 -13.97 -3.88
CA ALA A 99 0.62 -14.64 -4.58
C ALA A 99 1.68 -15.18 -3.59
N HIS A 100 2.08 -14.36 -2.62
CA HIS A 100 3.04 -14.77 -1.60
C HIS A 100 2.50 -15.84 -0.64
N LEU A 101 1.18 -15.89 -0.44
CA LEU A 101 0.52 -16.95 0.32
C LEU A 101 0.33 -18.25 -0.49
N GLY A 102 0.71 -18.27 -1.76
CA GLY A 102 0.49 -19.40 -2.65
C GLY A 102 -0.93 -19.53 -3.16
N ARG A 103 -1.81 -18.56 -2.89
CA ARG A 103 -3.21 -18.54 -3.36
C ARG A 103 -3.28 -17.92 -4.75
N LEU A 104 -2.71 -18.62 -5.74
CA LEU A 104 -2.52 -18.06 -7.09
C LEU A 104 -3.84 -17.82 -7.83
N ASP A 105 -4.86 -18.63 -7.62
CA ASP A 105 -6.16 -18.43 -8.26
C ASP A 105 -6.82 -17.13 -7.77
N ALA A 106 -6.76 -16.85 -6.47
CA ALA A 106 -7.22 -15.59 -5.90
C ALA A 106 -6.41 -14.40 -6.41
N ALA A 107 -5.08 -14.55 -6.50
CA ALA A 107 -4.20 -13.51 -7.03
C ALA A 107 -4.56 -13.18 -8.49
N ARG A 108 -4.76 -14.19 -9.32
CA ARG A 108 -5.16 -14.02 -10.74
C ARG A 108 -6.52 -13.36 -10.89
N ALA A 109 -7.48 -13.71 -10.04
CA ALA A 109 -8.81 -13.10 -10.06
C ALA A 109 -8.73 -11.60 -9.74
N GLU A 110 -7.97 -11.21 -8.72
CA GLU A 110 -7.75 -9.79 -8.41
C GLU A 110 -6.96 -9.07 -9.51
N LEU A 111 -5.96 -9.71 -10.09
CA LEU A 111 -5.22 -9.15 -11.21
C LEU A 111 -6.15 -8.86 -12.41
N SER A 112 -7.07 -9.77 -12.71
CA SER A 112 -8.05 -9.58 -13.77
C SER A 112 -8.93 -8.35 -13.51
N ARG A 113 -9.36 -8.12 -12.27
CA ARG A 113 -10.11 -6.91 -11.89
C ARG A 113 -9.27 -5.65 -12.08
N MET A 114 -8.01 -5.70 -11.67
CA MET A 114 -7.06 -4.60 -11.83
C MET A 114 -6.87 -4.23 -13.30
N LEU A 115 -6.65 -5.23 -14.17
CA LEU A 115 -6.47 -5.05 -15.61
C LEU A 115 -7.75 -4.62 -16.33
N ALA A 116 -8.91 -4.93 -15.78
CA ALA A 116 -10.18 -4.41 -16.31
C ALA A 116 -10.30 -2.89 -16.11
N ILE A 117 -9.70 -2.35 -15.03
CA ILE A 117 -9.68 -0.91 -14.76
C ILE A 117 -8.56 -0.24 -15.56
N ASP A 118 -7.37 -0.82 -15.58
CA ASP A 118 -6.21 -0.30 -16.31
C ASP A 118 -5.50 -1.42 -17.07
N PRO A 119 -5.88 -1.65 -18.35
CA PRO A 119 -5.28 -2.74 -19.15
C PRO A 119 -3.84 -2.52 -19.55
N LYS A 120 -3.27 -1.34 -19.29
CA LYS A 120 -1.88 -1.00 -19.64
C LYS A 120 -0.87 -1.30 -18.55
N LEU A 121 -1.31 -1.82 -17.42
CA LEU A 121 -0.42 -2.15 -16.29
C LEU A 121 0.60 -3.22 -16.71
N THR A 122 1.86 -2.97 -16.35
CA THR A 122 2.99 -3.90 -16.58
C THR A 122 3.98 -3.84 -15.43
N ILE A 123 4.84 -4.84 -15.32
CA ILE A 123 5.93 -4.87 -14.35
C ILE A 123 6.88 -3.68 -14.58
N ALA A 124 7.26 -3.43 -15.84
CA ALA A 124 8.15 -2.30 -16.17
C ALA A 124 7.55 -0.97 -15.77
N GLY A 125 6.26 -0.76 -16.04
CA GLY A 125 5.53 0.44 -15.63
C GLY A 125 5.51 0.61 -14.12
N TYR A 126 5.26 -0.48 -13.39
CA TYR A 126 5.27 -0.44 -11.93
C TYR A 126 6.66 -0.11 -11.36
N ARG A 127 7.74 -0.73 -11.88
CA ARG A 127 9.11 -0.40 -11.48
C ARG A 127 9.43 1.08 -11.70
N GLY A 128 9.01 1.64 -12.82
CA GLY A 128 9.19 3.06 -13.13
C GLY A 128 8.48 3.97 -12.14
N TYR A 129 7.26 3.63 -11.78
CA TYR A 129 6.46 4.37 -10.80
C TYR A 129 7.02 4.23 -9.37
N ALA A 130 7.36 3.01 -8.96
CA ALA A 130 7.70 2.68 -7.58
C ALA A 130 9.21 2.74 -7.26
N HIS A 131 10.00 3.39 -8.10
CA HIS A 131 11.46 3.48 -7.96
C HIS A 131 11.92 4.11 -6.63
N PHE A 132 11.05 4.85 -5.95
CA PHE A 132 11.33 5.47 -4.65
C PHE A 132 11.31 4.47 -3.48
N MET A 133 10.76 3.29 -3.69
CA MET A 133 10.70 2.26 -2.64
C MET A 133 12.07 1.63 -2.39
N ALA A 134 12.29 1.21 -1.14
CA ALA A 134 13.45 0.37 -0.81
C ALA A 134 13.44 -0.90 -1.69
N PRO A 135 14.62 -1.37 -2.15
CA PRO A 135 14.68 -2.52 -3.06
C PRO A 135 13.93 -3.76 -2.56
N GLU A 136 13.98 -4.03 -1.27
CA GLU A 136 13.30 -5.19 -0.65
C GLU A 136 11.78 -5.09 -0.80
N VAL A 137 11.22 -3.90 -0.61
CA VAL A 137 9.78 -3.65 -0.74
C VAL A 137 9.37 -3.74 -2.21
N LEU A 138 10.12 -3.08 -3.09
CA LEU A 138 9.87 -3.12 -4.53
C LEU A 138 9.87 -4.55 -5.07
N GLU A 139 10.88 -5.35 -4.72
CA GLU A 139 10.97 -6.74 -5.18
C GLU A 139 9.86 -7.63 -4.60
N LEU A 140 9.42 -7.36 -3.39
CA LEU A 140 8.25 -8.05 -2.81
C LEU A 140 7.01 -7.86 -3.69
N PHE A 141 6.73 -6.62 -4.09
CA PHE A 141 5.61 -6.31 -4.99
C PHE A 141 5.79 -6.94 -6.36
N VAL A 142 6.95 -6.73 -6.97
CA VAL A 142 7.24 -7.22 -8.34
C VAL A 142 7.14 -8.75 -8.40
N THR A 143 7.70 -9.45 -7.43
CA THR A 143 7.62 -10.91 -7.37
C THR A 143 6.17 -11.38 -7.29
N GLY A 144 5.36 -10.79 -6.44
CA GLY A 144 3.95 -11.14 -6.31
C GLY A 144 3.15 -10.86 -7.59
N LEU A 145 3.35 -9.71 -8.20
CA LEU A 145 2.69 -9.33 -9.46
C LEU A 145 3.09 -10.29 -10.60
N ARG A 146 4.36 -10.66 -10.67
CA ARG A 146 4.88 -11.59 -11.68
C ARG A 146 4.30 -13.00 -11.47
N LEU A 147 4.24 -13.48 -10.24
CA LEU A 147 3.64 -14.78 -9.92
C LEU A 147 2.15 -14.84 -10.31
N ALA A 148 1.44 -13.74 -10.19
CA ALA A 148 0.04 -13.64 -10.59
C ALA A 148 -0.15 -13.54 -12.12
N GLY A 149 0.91 -13.23 -12.87
CA GLY A 149 0.90 -13.20 -14.33
C GLY A 149 0.81 -11.80 -14.94
N LEU A 150 1.15 -10.73 -14.19
CA LEU A 150 1.22 -9.39 -14.79
C LEU A 150 2.32 -9.38 -15.87
N PRO A 151 2.02 -8.86 -17.10
CA PRO A 151 3.00 -8.79 -18.17
C PRO A 151 4.24 -7.97 -17.82
N GLU A 152 5.43 -8.37 -18.33
CA GLU A 152 6.70 -7.67 -18.05
C GLU A 152 6.74 -6.27 -18.67
N GLY A 153 6.28 -6.11 -19.90
CA GLY A 153 6.32 -4.83 -20.58
C GLY A 153 5.38 -4.68 -21.73
#